data_70849715304f9a3a3e0b763aa5272f62
#
_entry.id   70849715304f9a3a3e0b763aa5272f62
#
_cell.length_a   1.000
_cell.length_b   1.000
_cell.length_c   1.000
_cell.angle_alpha   90.00
_cell.angle_beta   90.00
_cell.angle_gamma   90.00
#
_symmetry.space_group_name_H-M   'P 1'
#
loop_
_entity.id
_entity.type
_entity.pdbx_description
1 polymer ?
#
loop_
_entity_poly.entity_id
_entity_poly.type
_entity_poly.pdbx_seq_one_letter_code
_entity_poly.pdbx_strand_id
1 'polypeptide(L)'
;PAGIVELIERSGIETEGKHVVVLGRSQIVGKPAALLMMRKALPGNATVTVCHSRTTNLSSITRQADVLIAAIGRANFVTGDMVKEGVAVIDVGINRVEDATKKRGYRLVGDVEFESVAAKSSHITPVPGGVGPMTVAMLMHNTLRAFKVAQAT
;
A
#
# COMPACT_ATOMS: atom_id res chain seq x y z
N PRO A 1 1.32 -4.66 -7.21
CA PRO A 1 0.01 -3.94 -7.29
C PRO A 1 -1.18 -4.88 -7.12
N ALA A 2 -1.20 -6.06 -7.77
CA ALA A 2 -2.29 -7.02 -7.63
C ALA A 2 -2.53 -7.45 -6.18
N GLY A 3 -1.48 -7.66 -5.40
CA GLY A 3 -1.61 -7.99 -3.97
C GLY A 3 -2.21 -6.87 -3.13
N ILE A 4 -2.02 -5.61 -3.51
CA ILE A 4 -2.68 -4.46 -2.86
C ILE A 4 -4.19 -4.53 -3.10
N VAL A 5 -4.59 -4.76 -4.34
CA VAL A 5 -6.00 -4.89 -4.73
C VAL A 5 -6.68 -6.03 -3.98
N GLU A 6 -6.03 -7.19 -3.94
CA GLU A 6 -6.52 -8.38 -3.23
C GLU A 6 -6.67 -8.14 -1.71
N LEU A 7 -5.71 -7.44 -1.09
CA LEU A 7 -5.82 -7.07 0.32
C LEU A 7 -7.00 -6.13 0.58
N ILE A 8 -7.17 -5.10 -0.24
CA ILE A 8 -8.27 -4.15 -0.15
C ILE A 8 -9.61 -4.89 -0.25
N GLU A 9 -9.76 -5.77 -1.25
CA GLU A 9 -10.97 -6.55 -1.49
C GLU A 9 -11.29 -7.48 -0.31
N ARG A 10 -10.33 -8.30 0.11
CA ARG A 10 -10.53 -9.27 1.19
C ARG A 10 -10.72 -8.64 2.57
N SER A 11 -10.22 -7.43 2.77
CA SER A 11 -10.43 -6.68 4.00
C SER A 11 -11.75 -5.90 4.01
N GLY A 12 -12.55 -5.96 2.94
CA GLY A 12 -13.81 -5.24 2.85
C GLY A 12 -13.64 -3.71 2.80
N ILE A 13 -12.46 -3.23 2.37
CA ILE A 13 -12.19 -1.80 2.28
C ILE A 13 -12.89 -1.24 1.03
N GLU A 14 -13.85 -0.36 1.24
CA GLU A 14 -14.54 0.33 0.16
C GLU A 14 -13.62 1.32 -0.55
N THR A 15 -13.65 1.28 -1.89
CA THR A 15 -12.86 2.21 -2.72
C THR A 15 -13.72 3.07 -3.63
N GLU A 16 -14.95 2.65 -3.94
CA GLU A 16 -15.86 3.38 -4.81
C GLU A 16 -16.25 4.74 -4.21
N GLY A 17 -16.00 5.80 -4.98
CA GLY A 17 -16.23 7.17 -4.54
C GLY A 17 -15.29 7.67 -3.43
N LYS A 18 -14.33 6.86 -2.99
CA LYS A 18 -13.36 7.23 -1.95
C LYS A 18 -12.16 7.96 -2.53
N HIS A 19 -11.48 8.73 -1.68
CA HIS A 19 -10.22 9.36 -2.02
C HIS A 19 -9.05 8.43 -1.67
N VAL A 20 -8.41 7.89 -2.68
CA VAL A 20 -7.20 7.06 -2.53
C VAL A 20 -5.96 7.92 -2.78
N VAL A 21 -5.09 8.02 -1.81
CA VAL A 21 -3.79 8.67 -1.96
C VAL A 21 -2.71 7.61 -2.11
N VAL A 22 -1.96 7.66 -3.21
CA VAL A 22 -0.81 6.80 -3.46
C VAL A 22 0.46 7.61 -3.24
N LEU A 23 1.19 7.28 -2.19
CA LEU A 23 2.46 7.91 -1.85
C LEU A 23 3.62 7.12 -2.45
N GLY A 24 4.10 7.58 -3.58
CA GLY A 24 5.10 6.95 -4.42
C GLY A 24 4.66 6.86 -5.88
N ARG A 25 5.61 6.95 -6.81
CA ARG A 25 5.32 6.92 -8.26
C ARG A 25 6.25 6.00 -9.04
N SER A 26 6.68 4.91 -8.39
CA SER A 26 7.50 3.90 -9.05
C SER A 26 6.72 3.20 -10.18
N GLN A 27 7.45 2.69 -11.17
CA GLN A 27 6.86 1.95 -12.28
C GLN A 27 6.25 0.61 -11.84
N ILE A 28 6.78 0.04 -10.75
CA ILE A 28 6.39 -1.30 -10.30
C ILE A 28 5.31 -1.31 -9.21
N VAL A 29 5.10 -0.20 -8.50
CA VAL A 29 4.11 -0.11 -7.42
C VAL A 29 3.21 1.10 -7.59
N GLY A 30 3.72 2.33 -7.42
CA GLY A 30 2.89 3.52 -7.27
C GLY A 30 2.00 3.78 -8.50
N LYS A 31 2.58 3.82 -9.69
CA LYS A 31 1.81 4.05 -10.92
C LYS A 31 0.77 2.95 -11.18
N PRO A 32 1.13 1.65 -11.19
CA PRO A 32 0.13 0.62 -11.44
C PRO A 32 -0.92 0.52 -10.32
N ALA A 33 -0.59 0.79 -9.05
CA ALA A 33 -1.59 0.84 -7.99
C ALA A 33 -2.60 1.98 -8.22
N ALA A 34 -2.13 3.17 -8.60
CA ALA A 34 -3.01 4.29 -8.93
C ALA A 34 -3.97 3.95 -10.08
N LEU A 35 -3.45 3.35 -11.16
CA LEU A 35 -4.27 2.92 -12.31
C LEU A 35 -5.33 1.89 -11.91
N LEU A 36 -4.97 0.93 -11.05
CA LEU A 36 -5.91 -0.08 -10.57
C LEU A 36 -7.01 0.53 -9.69
N MET A 37 -6.71 1.54 -8.87
CA MET A 37 -7.71 2.22 -8.05
C MET A 37 -8.63 3.14 -8.87
N MET A 38 -8.16 3.68 -10.00
CA MET A 38 -8.98 4.49 -10.90
C MET A 38 -9.87 3.67 -11.84
N ARG A 39 -9.59 2.39 -12.05
CA ARG A 39 -10.31 1.56 -13.03
C ARG A 39 -11.81 1.50 -12.72
N LYS A 40 -12.65 1.36 -13.76
CA LYS A 40 -14.09 1.14 -13.65
C LYS A 40 -14.37 -0.33 -13.27
N ALA A 41 -14.04 -0.71 -12.05
CA ALA A 41 -14.26 -2.04 -11.47
C ALA A 41 -14.06 -1.98 -9.96
N LEU A 42 -14.50 -2.99 -9.21
CA LEU A 42 -14.24 -3.14 -7.79
C LEU A 42 -13.13 -4.19 -7.53
N PRO A 43 -12.24 -3.93 -6.57
CA PRO A 43 -11.97 -2.63 -5.98
C PRO A 43 -11.41 -1.66 -7.01
N GLY A 44 -11.84 -0.39 -6.95
CA GLY A 44 -11.52 0.68 -7.89
C GLY A 44 -12.57 1.78 -7.80
N ASN A 45 -12.93 2.42 -8.93
CA ASN A 45 -13.87 3.55 -8.97
C ASN A 45 -13.54 4.68 -7.97
N ALA A 46 -12.27 4.84 -7.63
CA ALA A 46 -11.79 5.82 -6.67
C ALA A 46 -11.31 7.11 -7.34
N THR A 47 -11.38 8.21 -6.59
CA THR A 47 -10.61 9.42 -6.91
C THR A 47 -9.19 9.22 -6.41
N VAL A 48 -8.18 9.34 -7.28
CA VAL A 48 -6.80 9.00 -6.93
C VAL A 48 -5.88 10.21 -7.01
N THR A 49 -5.15 10.47 -5.95
CA THR A 49 -4.06 11.44 -5.91
C THR A 49 -2.72 10.71 -5.78
N VAL A 50 -1.78 10.99 -6.67
CA VAL A 50 -0.42 10.44 -6.60
C VAL A 50 0.54 11.48 -6.06
N CYS A 51 1.15 11.17 -4.91
CA CYS A 51 2.15 12.00 -4.25
C CYS A 51 3.55 11.39 -4.37
N HIS A 52 4.56 12.22 -4.23
CA HIS A 52 5.96 11.81 -4.31
C HIS A 52 6.87 12.74 -3.48
N SER A 53 8.15 12.46 -3.40
CA SER A 53 9.14 13.20 -2.60
C SER A 53 9.27 14.70 -2.92
N ARG A 54 8.71 15.17 -4.04
CA ARG A 54 8.69 16.59 -4.43
C ARG A 54 7.30 17.22 -4.32
N THR A 55 6.32 16.51 -3.76
CA THR A 55 4.98 17.05 -3.53
C THR A 55 5.04 18.03 -2.37
N THR A 56 4.55 19.23 -2.60
CA THR A 56 4.39 20.25 -1.55
C THR A 56 3.17 19.96 -0.70
N ASN A 57 3.18 20.37 0.56
CA ASN A 57 2.07 20.19 1.51
C ASN A 57 1.58 18.73 1.62
N LEU A 58 2.52 17.78 1.57
CA LEU A 58 2.24 16.35 1.53
C LEU A 58 1.29 15.90 2.65
N SER A 59 1.53 16.30 3.89
CA SER A 59 0.70 15.94 5.04
C SER A 59 -0.75 16.43 4.92
N SER A 60 -0.97 17.58 4.27
CA SER A 60 -2.33 18.08 4.00
C SER A 60 -3.07 17.17 3.01
N ILE A 61 -2.37 16.62 2.03
CA ILE A 61 -2.95 15.72 1.03
C ILE A 61 -3.21 14.34 1.65
N THR A 62 -2.23 13.78 2.37
CA THR A 62 -2.38 12.44 2.97
C THR A 62 -3.47 12.39 4.04
N ARG A 63 -3.69 13.48 4.78
CA ARG A 63 -4.83 13.60 5.73
C ARG A 63 -6.21 13.56 5.07
N GLN A 64 -6.32 13.77 3.77
CA GLN A 64 -7.60 13.67 3.06
C GLN A 64 -7.91 12.25 2.60
N ALA A 65 -6.94 11.33 2.68
CA ALA A 65 -7.09 9.97 2.19
C ALA A 65 -8.11 9.16 3.00
N ASP A 66 -9.05 8.51 2.33
CA ASP A 66 -9.84 7.41 2.88
C ASP A 66 -9.02 6.12 2.87
N VAL A 67 -8.23 5.94 1.81
CA VAL A 67 -7.24 4.86 1.68
C VAL A 67 -5.89 5.45 1.32
N LEU A 68 -4.87 5.14 2.10
CA LEU A 68 -3.48 5.53 1.85
C LEU A 68 -2.65 4.32 1.44
N ILE A 69 -2.04 4.36 0.26
CA ILE A 69 -1.08 3.35 -0.20
C ILE A 69 0.32 3.96 -0.09
N ALA A 70 1.08 3.54 0.92
CA ALA A 70 2.43 4.02 1.18
C ALA A 70 3.47 3.17 0.43
N ALA A 71 4.16 3.77 -0.53
CA ALA A 71 5.15 3.12 -1.40
C ALA A 71 6.28 4.09 -1.81
N ILE A 72 6.77 4.89 -0.84
CA ILE A 72 7.82 5.90 -1.07
C ILE A 72 9.24 5.34 -0.87
N GLY A 73 9.38 4.21 -0.17
CA GLY A 73 10.66 3.57 0.10
C GLY A 73 11.49 4.30 1.17
N ARG A 74 10.83 4.85 2.18
CA ARG A 74 11.46 5.55 3.32
C ARG A 74 10.88 5.05 4.63
N ALA A 75 11.76 4.47 5.46
CA ALA A 75 11.37 3.91 6.76
C ALA A 75 10.64 4.92 7.65
N ASN A 76 9.48 4.54 8.19
CA ASN A 76 8.69 5.30 9.16
C ASN A 76 8.40 6.76 8.72
N PHE A 77 8.25 6.98 7.43
CA PHE A 77 8.06 8.31 6.88
C PHE A 77 6.66 8.86 7.13
N VAL A 78 5.63 8.01 7.04
CA VAL A 78 4.24 8.40 7.31
C VAL A 78 3.97 8.25 8.81
N THR A 79 3.65 9.35 9.45
CA THR A 79 3.38 9.44 10.89
C THR A 79 1.90 9.69 11.16
N GLY A 80 1.46 9.51 12.40
CA GLY A 80 0.05 9.64 12.79
C GLY A 80 -0.56 11.03 12.55
N ASP A 81 0.25 12.10 12.50
CA ASP A 81 -0.20 13.45 12.15
C ASP A 81 -0.42 13.65 10.64
N MET A 82 0.06 12.72 9.82
CA MET A 82 -0.12 12.73 8.37
C MET A 82 -1.38 11.99 7.89
N VAL A 83 -2.14 11.40 8.78
CA VAL A 83 -3.35 10.64 8.45
C VAL A 83 -4.56 11.13 9.25
N LYS A 84 -5.75 10.91 8.72
CA LYS A 84 -7.00 11.17 9.44
C LYS A 84 -7.48 9.94 10.21
N GLU A 85 -8.42 10.16 11.12
CA GLU A 85 -9.14 9.06 11.80
C GLU A 85 -9.91 8.20 10.79
N GLY A 86 -9.89 6.88 11.00
CA GLY A 86 -10.61 5.91 10.19
C GLY A 86 -9.97 5.57 8.85
N VAL A 87 -8.79 6.10 8.52
CA VAL A 87 -8.08 5.80 7.27
C VAL A 87 -7.75 4.30 7.16
N ALA A 88 -7.84 3.74 5.95
CA ALA A 88 -7.26 2.44 5.65
C ALA A 88 -5.85 2.62 5.07
N VAL A 89 -4.84 1.95 5.63
CA VAL A 89 -3.44 2.13 5.24
C VAL A 89 -2.85 0.83 4.73
N ILE A 90 -2.36 0.87 3.49
CA ILE A 90 -1.64 -0.24 2.86
C ILE A 90 -0.17 0.17 2.75
N ASP A 91 0.64 -0.34 3.67
CA ASP A 91 2.09 -0.10 3.67
C ASP A 91 2.80 -1.13 2.80
N VAL A 92 3.37 -0.67 1.70
CA VAL A 92 4.12 -1.48 0.72
C VAL A 92 5.63 -1.41 0.97
N GLY A 93 6.05 -0.51 1.86
CA GLY A 93 7.45 -0.29 2.18
C GLY A 93 8.11 -1.53 2.82
N ILE A 94 9.34 -1.81 2.43
CA ILE A 94 10.20 -2.78 3.10
C ILE A 94 11.59 -2.16 3.22
N ASN A 95 11.89 -1.65 4.39
CA ASN A 95 13.13 -0.97 4.68
C ASN A 95 13.93 -1.74 5.74
N ARG A 96 15.25 -1.81 5.58
CA ARG A 96 16.15 -2.36 6.59
C ARG A 96 16.60 -1.23 7.51
N VAL A 97 16.38 -1.39 8.80
CA VAL A 97 16.85 -0.48 9.83
C VAL A 97 17.78 -1.27 10.76
N GLU A 98 18.93 -0.73 11.07
CA GLU A 98 19.91 -1.35 11.97
C GLU A 98 19.27 -1.65 13.34
N ASP A 99 19.50 -2.85 13.84
CA ASP A 99 19.01 -3.31 15.13
C ASP A 99 19.99 -4.35 15.71
N ALA A 100 20.83 -3.89 16.61
CA ALA A 100 21.86 -4.72 17.26
C ALA A 100 21.26 -5.84 18.11
N THR A 101 19.99 -5.77 18.48
CA THR A 101 19.30 -6.82 19.26
C THR A 101 18.92 -8.02 18.40
N LYS A 102 18.95 -7.90 17.09
CA LYS A 102 18.59 -8.96 16.15
C LYS A 102 19.83 -9.71 15.67
N LYS A 103 19.75 -11.04 15.59
CA LYS A 103 20.85 -11.89 15.06
C LYS A 103 21.36 -11.46 13.68
N ARG A 104 20.50 -10.85 12.86
CA ARG A 104 20.83 -10.36 11.52
C ARG A 104 21.37 -8.92 11.50
N GLY A 105 21.48 -8.25 12.67
CA GLY A 105 21.91 -6.86 12.79
C GLY A 105 20.90 -5.81 12.27
N TYR A 106 19.72 -6.23 11.82
CA TYR A 106 18.68 -5.32 11.33
C TYR A 106 17.27 -5.86 11.56
N ARG A 107 16.30 -4.98 11.54
CA ARG A 107 14.87 -5.29 11.45
C ARG A 107 14.27 -4.71 10.17
N LEU A 108 13.14 -5.30 9.74
CA LEU A 108 12.35 -4.77 8.62
C LEU A 108 11.27 -3.87 9.19
N VAL A 109 11.11 -2.71 8.57
CA VAL A 109 10.04 -1.76 8.86
C VAL A 109 9.42 -1.27 7.54
N GLY A 110 8.20 -0.77 7.62
CA GLY A 110 7.50 -0.18 6.49
C GLY A 110 7.88 1.28 6.23
N ASP A 111 7.14 1.89 5.33
CA ASP A 111 7.18 3.33 5.09
C ASP A 111 6.34 4.09 6.14
N VAL A 112 5.54 3.36 6.92
CA VAL A 112 4.61 3.92 7.91
C VAL A 112 5.16 3.66 9.32
N GLU A 113 5.10 4.68 10.18
CA GLU A 113 5.32 4.54 11.61
C GLU A 113 4.09 3.87 12.24
N PHE A 114 4.20 2.56 12.43
CA PHE A 114 3.06 1.68 12.65
C PHE A 114 2.20 2.09 13.84
N GLU A 115 2.81 2.34 14.99
CA GLU A 115 2.07 2.55 16.26
C GLU A 115 1.19 3.81 16.20
N SER A 116 1.73 4.95 15.76
CA SER A 116 0.98 6.20 15.72
C SER A 116 -0.10 6.23 14.65
N VAL A 117 0.15 5.51 13.53
CA VAL A 117 -0.82 5.41 12.44
C VAL A 117 -1.90 4.37 12.75
N ALA A 118 -1.54 3.23 13.35
CA ALA A 118 -2.49 2.19 13.76
C ALA A 118 -3.53 2.71 14.77
N ALA A 119 -3.13 3.62 15.65
CA ALA A 119 -4.04 4.24 16.62
C ALA A 119 -5.21 5.00 15.97
N LYS A 120 -5.05 5.41 14.70
CA LYS A 120 -6.05 6.16 13.93
C LYS A 120 -6.70 5.37 12.81
N SER A 121 -6.07 4.28 12.39
CA SER A 121 -6.48 3.53 11.22
C SER A 121 -7.64 2.59 11.49
N SER A 122 -8.57 2.48 10.53
CA SER A 122 -9.55 1.38 10.51
C SER A 122 -8.89 0.06 10.11
N HIS A 123 -7.93 0.13 9.20
CA HIS A 123 -7.14 -1.00 8.70
C HIS A 123 -5.69 -0.54 8.47
N ILE A 124 -4.74 -1.39 8.81
CA ILE A 124 -3.33 -1.15 8.52
C ILE A 124 -2.61 -2.48 8.26
N THR A 125 -1.81 -2.54 7.21
CA THR A 125 -0.98 -3.72 6.95
C THR A 125 0.30 -3.68 7.80
N PRO A 126 0.69 -4.78 8.46
CA PRO A 126 1.96 -4.85 9.17
C PRO A 126 3.15 -5.01 8.21
N VAL A 127 4.33 -4.60 8.65
CA VAL A 127 5.59 -4.89 7.97
C VAL A 127 6.59 -5.44 9.00
N PRO A 128 7.09 -6.68 8.80
CA PRO A 128 6.74 -7.65 7.76
C PRO A 128 5.37 -8.31 7.97
N GLY A 129 4.89 -9.05 6.95
CA GLY A 129 3.70 -9.91 7.06
C GLY A 129 2.44 -9.38 6.35
N GLY A 130 2.47 -8.14 5.84
CA GLY A 130 1.37 -7.54 5.07
C GLY A 130 1.46 -7.81 3.55
N VAL A 131 1.82 -6.79 2.79
CA VAL A 131 1.85 -6.83 1.31
C VAL A 131 2.88 -7.82 0.75
N GLY A 132 4.00 -8.04 1.44
CA GLY A 132 5.07 -8.93 0.97
C GLY A 132 4.59 -10.35 0.63
N PRO A 133 3.97 -11.09 1.56
CA PRO A 133 3.40 -12.43 1.30
C PRO A 133 2.39 -12.44 0.15
N MET A 134 1.57 -11.40 0.02
CA MET A 134 0.61 -11.26 -1.07
C MET A 134 1.28 -11.14 -2.43
N THR A 135 2.47 -10.55 -2.50
CA THR A 135 3.23 -10.46 -3.76
C THR A 135 3.57 -11.86 -4.27
N VAL A 136 4.00 -12.77 -3.38
CA VAL A 136 4.31 -14.17 -3.72
C VAL A 136 3.04 -14.91 -4.13
N ALA A 137 1.97 -14.80 -3.35
CA ALA A 137 0.69 -15.45 -3.65
C ALA A 137 0.14 -15.02 -5.02
N MET A 138 0.19 -13.72 -5.34
CA MET A 138 -0.27 -13.19 -6.62
C MET A 138 0.63 -13.58 -7.79
N LEU A 139 1.93 -13.76 -7.57
CA LEU A 139 2.82 -14.30 -8.59
C LEU A 139 2.39 -15.72 -8.98
N MET A 140 2.15 -16.59 -8.00
CA MET A 140 1.68 -17.97 -8.24
C MET A 140 0.30 -17.97 -8.93
N HIS A 141 -0.63 -17.15 -8.47
CA HIS A 141 -1.95 -17.03 -9.07
C HIS A 141 -1.87 -16.59 -10.54
N ASN A 142 -1.07 -15.56 -10.83
CA ASN A 142 -0.91 -15.05 -12.19
C ASN A 142 -0.19 -16.03 -13.10
N THR A 143 0.77 -16.82 -12.59
CA THR A 143 1.45 -17.89 -13.34
C THR A 143 0.45 -18.98 -13.73
N LEU A 144 -0.39 -19.42 -12.80
CA LEU A 144 -1.43 -20.41 -13.08
C LEU A 144 -2.46 -19.87 -14.10
N ARG A 145 -2.84 -18.60 -13.98
CA ARG A 145 -3.75 -17.95 -14.94
C ARG A 145 -3.14 -17.90 -16.33
N ALA A 146 -1.89 -17.51 -16.46
CA ALA A 146 -1.17 -17.46 -17.73
C ALA A 146 -1.08 -18.85 -18.37
N PHE A 147 -0.77 -19.89 -17.58
CA PHE A 147 -0.75 -21.28 -18.04
C PHE A 147 -2.12 -21.70 -18.59
N LYS A 148 -3.21 -21.46 -17.86
CA LYS A 148 -4.57 -21.81 -18.31
C LYS A 148 -4.96 -21.13 -19.61
N VAL A 149 -4.61 -19.85 -19.78
CA VAL A 149 -4.86 -19.11 -21.02
C VAL A 149 -4.07 -19.70 -22.18
N ALA A 150 -2.80 -20.03 -21.98
CA ALA A 150 -1.96 -20.63 -23.00
C ALA A 150 -2.42 -22.05 -23.43
N GLN A 151 -3.11 -22.77 -22.54
CA GLN A 151 -3.68 -24.11 -22.85
C GLN A 151 -5.02 -24.01 -23.62
N ALA A 152 -5.70 -22.88 -23.54
CA ALA A 152 -7.00 -22.66 -24.18
C ALA A 152 -6.89 -22.09 -25.61
N THR A 153 -5.66 -21.81 -26.06
CA THR A 153 -5.33 -21.33 -27.42
C THR A 153 -4.79 -22.48 -28.26
#